data_25d416c06c450646e066bb2ed5eab0d8
#
_entry.id   25d416c06c450646e066bb2ed5eab0d8
#
_cell.length_a   1.000
_cell.length_b   1.000
_cell.length_c   1.000
_cell.angle_alpha   90.00
_cell.angle_beta   90.00
_cell.angle_gamma   90.00
#
_symmetry.space_group_name_H-M   'P 1'
#
loop_
_entity.id
_entity.type
_entity.pdbx_description
1 polymer ?
#
loop_
_entity_poly.entity_id
_entity_poly.type
_entity_poly.pdbx_seq_one_letter_code
_entity_poly.pdbx_strand_id
1 'polypeptide(L)'
;RQVDSDGARLQKGEITLTDLAQSESSLAGARAKLIKAKTELLTSKTNFERVTRENIPNYKNLNEKFNLNLPISLKSSLELSSLNNVNLLISKLDYEISVKELNIERSRLSPSASIKVSKSENKDFSSTIDETDDESVQATITWPILKGGENISSIKKSSFNKERAKLLLNDTKILINSETSNSWSKYQSSKSVLNATKSQLNAAEIANEGITLEYDSGSTRTTLEVIQSRSLLLDARISFARAERDFMVSQFELAKQIGTLSPKSLN
;
A
#
# COMPACT_ATOMS: atom_id res chain seq x y z
N ARG A 1 -19.90 25.55 26.54
CA ARG A 1 -19.75 25.48 28.01
C ARG A 1 -18.71 26.44 28.54
N GLN A 2 -17.41 26.42 28.08
CA GLN A 2 -16.39 27.34 28.59
C GLN A 2 -16.76 28.78 28.28
N VAL A 3 -17.10 29.11 27.02
CA VAL A 3 -17.51 30.48 26.64
C VAL A 3 -18.74 30.94 27.42
N ASP A 4 -19.71 30.06 27.66
CA ASP A 4 -20.92 30.39 28.44
C ASP A 4 -20.57 30.68 29.91
N SER A 5 -19.68 29.88 30.51
CA SER A 5 -19.15 30.09 31.86
C SER A 5 -18.37 31.40 31.95
N ASP A 6 -17.47 31.65 30.98
CA ASP A 6 -16.67 32.86 30.94
C ASP A 6 -17.54 34.11 30.73
N GLY A 7 -18.60 34.03 29.91
CA GLY A 7 -19.58 35.09 29.77
C GLY A 7 -20.29 35.45 31.10
N ALA A 8 -20.68 34.42 31.85
CA ALA A 8 -21.28 34.65 33.19
C ALA A 8 -20.29 35.23 34.21
N ARG A 9 -19.03 34.84 34.17
CA ARG A 9 -17.96 35.36 35.05
C ARG A 9 -17.58 36.78 34.68
N LEU A 10 -17.60 37.15 33.39
CA LEU A 10 -17.40 38.53 32.95
C LEU A 10 -18.50 39.47 33.52
N GLN A 11 -19.76 39.02 33.48
CA GLN A 11 -20.88 39.79 34.06
C GLN A 11 -20.72 40.01 35.56
N LYS A 12 -20.05 39.13 36.29
CA LYS A 12 -19.71 39.25 37.70
C LYS A 12 -18.42 40.05 37.95
N GLY A 13 -17.70 40.42 36.88
CA GLY A 13 -16.42 41.11 37.01
C GLY A 13 -15.25 40.21 37.45
N GLU A 14 -15.40 38.90 37.38
CA GLU A 14 -14.38 37.91 37.78
C GLU A 14 -13.27 37.73 36.73
N ILE A 15 -13.56 38.02 35.46
CA ILE A 15 -12.63 37.90 34.32
C ILE A 15 -12.70 39.14 33.43
N THR A 16 -11.73 39.27 32.52
CA THR A 16 -11.66 40.40 31.59
C THR A 16 -12.36 40.11 30.27
N LEU A 17 -12.69 41.12 29.47
CA LEU A 17 -13.21 41.00 28.12
C LEU A 17 -12.19 40.25 27.23
N THR A 18 -10.90 40.41 27.48
CA THR A 18 -9.80 39.69 26.76
C THR A 18 -9.89 38.17 26.99
N ASP A 19 -10.19 37.74 28.21
CA ASP A 19 -10.33 36.32 28.55
C ASP A 19 -11.53 35.73 27.82
N LEU A 20 -12.65 36.43 27.74
CA LEU A 20 -13.83 35.97 26.96
C LEU A 20 -13.50 35.87 25.47
N ALA A 21 -12.87 36.91 24.89
CA ALA A 21 -12.47 36.92 23.49
C ALA A 21 -11.51 35.76 23.14
N GLN A 22 -10.62 35.37 24.06
CA GLN A 22 -9.73 34.22 23.92
C GLN A 22 -10.52 32.89 23.92
N SER A 23 -11.51 32.75 24.78
CA SER A 23 -12.40 31.58 24.80
C SER A 23 -13.21 31.44 23.50
N GLU A 24 -13.76 32.55 22.99
CA GLU A 24 -14.47 32.60 21.73
C GLU A 24 -13.59 32.22 20.53
N SER A 25 -12.36 32.77 20.49
CA SER A 25 -11.35 32.43 19.48
C SER A 25 -11.01 30.93 19.51
N SER A 26 -10.80 30.35 20.70
CA SER A 26 -10.54 28.94 20.90
C SER A 26 -11.70 28.08 20.41
N LEU A 27 -12.94 28.48 20.72
CA LEU A 27 -14.15 27.79 20.23
C LEU A 27 -14.25 27.81 18.71
N ALA A 28 -13.99 28.95 18.07
CA ALA A 28 -13.98 29.08 16.62
C ALA A 28 -12.92 28.16 15.97
N GLY A 29 -11.70 28.13 16.54
CA GLY A 29 -10.63 27.23 16.11
C GLY A 29 -10.99 25.75 16.27
N ALA A 30 -11.61 25.37 17.38
CA ALA A 30 -12.07 24.00 17.61
C ALA A 30 -13.18 23.58 16.63
N ARG A 31 -14.12 24.48 16.31
CA ARG A 31 -15.16 24.25 15.28
C ARG A 31 -14.54 24.05 13.89
N ALA A 32 -13.55 24.86 13.52
CA ALA A 32 -12.83 24.69 12.24
C ALA A 32 -12.12 23.33 12.17
N LYS A 33 -11.42 22.92 13.23
CA LYS A 33 -10.78 21.60 13.33
C LYS A 33 -11.80 20.45 13.19
N LEU A 34 -12.99 20.59 13.80
CA LEU A 34 -14.06 19.60 13.70
C LEU A 34 -14.60 19.46 12.26
N ILE A 35 -14.86 20.60 11.60
CA ILE A 35 -15.33 20.60 10.20
C ILE A 35 -14.30 19.93 9.31
N LYS A 36 -13.01 20.27 9.45
CA LYS A 36 -11.92 19.64 8.70
C LYS A 36 -11.89 18.13 8.91
N ALA A 37 -11.96 17.66 10.17
CA ALA A 37 -11.96 16.23 10.49
C ALA A 37 -13.19 15.49 9.90
N LYS A 38 -14.36 16.12 9.90
CA LYS A 38 -15.58 15.55 9.24
C LYS A 38 -15.40 15.42 7.74
N THR A 39 -14.79 16.42 7.09
CA THR A 39 -14.49 16.39 5.65
C THR A 39 -13.47 15.28 5.33
N GLU A 40 -12.40 15.16 6.11
CA GLU A 40 -11.39 14.10 5.96
C GLU A 40 -12.02 12.70 6.13
N LEU A 41 -12.94 12.53 7.08
CA LEU A 41 -13.69 11.29 7.26
C LEU A 41 -14.54 10.96 6.03
N LEU A 42 -15.27 11.95 5.50
CA LEU A 42 -16.10 11.75 4.29
C LEU A 42 -15.24 11.35 3.10
N THR A 43 -14.13 12.07 2.87
CA THR A 43 -13.18 11.74 1.80
C THR A 43 -12.60 10.32 1.94
N SER A 44 -12.26 9.93 3.18
CA SER A 44 -11.73 8.60 3.46
C SER A 44 -12.78 7.51 3.20
N LYS A 45 -14.04 7.75 3.56
CA LYS A 45 -15.17 6.85 3.27
C LYS A 45 -15.35 6.68 1.77
N THR A 46 -15.43 7.77 1.02
CA THR A 46 -15.57 7.73 -0.44
C THR A 46 -14.41 6.98 -1.11
N ASN A 47 -13.17 7.17 -0.62
CA ASN A 47 -12.02 6.42 -1.12
C ASN A 47 -12.11 4.93 -0.81
N PHE A 48 -12.57 4.56 0.38
CA PHE A 48 -12.80 3.16 0.74
C PHE A 48 -13.84 2.52 -0.17
N GLU A 49 -15.01 3.13 -0.33
CA GLU A 49 -16.10 2.67 -1.22
C GLU A 49 -15.61 2.53 -2.67
N ARG A 50 -14.78 3.47 -3.14
CA ARG A 50 -14.20 3.40 -4.49
C ARG A 50 -13.30 2.17 -4.68
N VAL A 51 -12.52 1.81 -3.65
CA VAL A 51 -11.57 0.69 -3.72
C VAL A 51 -12.24 -0.66 -3.49
N THR A 52 -13.11 -0.75 -2.49
CA THR A 52 -13.77 -2.01 -2.08
C THR A 52 -15.08 -2.26 -2.80
N ARG A 53 -15.70 -1.20 -3.37
CA ARG A 53 -17.08 -1.19 -3.90
C ARG A 53 -18.15 -1.56 -2.86
N GLU A 54 -17.81 -1.46 -1.59
CA GLU A 54 -18.68 -1.75 -0.46
C GLU A 54 -18.79 -0.52 0.44
N ASN A 55 -19.99 -0.30 1.00
CA ASN A 55 -20.18 0.72 2.03
C ASN A 55 -19.48 0.26 3.31
N ILE A 56 -18.82 1.18 4.02
CA ILE A 56 -18.23 0.88 5.32
C ILE A 56 -19.37 0.51 6.28
N PRO A 57 -19.49 -0.75 6.72
CA PRO A 57 -20.39 -1.08 7.81
C PRO A 57 -19.93 -0.35 9.07
N ASN A 58 -20.50 -0.45 10.16
CA ASN A 58 -20.29 0.30 11.38
C ASN A 58 -18.80 0.44 11.78
N TYR A 59 -18.11 1.55 11.38
CA TYR A 59 -16.69 1.80 11.65
C TYR A 59 -16.32 1.87 13.15
N LYS A 60 -17.30 1.86 14.05
CA LYS A 60 -17.06 1.82 15.51
C LYS A 60 -16.53 0.48 16.00
N ASN A 61 -16.66 -0.58 15.22
CA ASN A 61 -16.28 -1.95 15.60
C ASN A 61 -14.97 -2.42 14.90
N LEU A 62 -14.21 -1.52 14.28
CA LEU A 62 -12.93 -1.86 13.62
C LEU A 62 -11.75 -2.11 14.58
N ASN A 63 -12.01 -2.36 15.86
CA ASN A 63 -10.99 -2.75 16.83
C ASN A 63 -10.58 -4.23 16.73
N GLU A 64 -10.67 -4.83 15.56
CA GLU A 64 -10.14 -6.17 15.33
C GLU A 64 -8.62 -6.16 15.40
N LYS A 65 -8.09 -6.92 16.34
CA LYS A 65 -6.64 -7.16 16.45
C LYS A 65 -6.26 -8.16 15.37
N PHE A 66 -5.74 -7.68 14.27
CA PHE A 66 -5.16 -8.56 13.25
C PHE A 66 -3.93 -9.27 13.81
N ASN A 67 -3.95 -10.60 13.76
CA ASN A 67 -2.82 -11.41 14.19
C ASN A 67 -1.89 -11.68 13.00
N LEU A 68 -1.14 -10.66 12.60
CA LEU A 68 -0.12 -10.80 11.57
C LEU A 68 1.13 -11.48 12.17
N ASN A 69 1.52 -12.63 11.64
CA ASN A 69 2.76 -13.30 11.99
C ASN A 69 3.97 -12.52 11.45
N LEU A 70 4.36 -11.46 12.17
CA LEU A 70 5.47 -10.62 11.78
C LEU A 70 6.80 -11.18 12.30
N PRO A 71 7.90 -11.07 11.54
CA PRO A 71 9.22 -11.51 11.97
C PRO A 71 9.71 -10.71 13.17
N ILE A 72 10.58 -11.34 13.97
CA ILE A 72 11.09 -10.76 15.23
C ILE A 72 12.33 -9.87 14.95
N SER A 73 13.02 -10.07 13.82
CA SER A 73 14.27 -9.37 13.49
C SER A 73 14.31 -8.89 12.04
N LEU A 74 15.14 -7.89 11.77
CA LEU A 74 15.43 -7.44 10.41
C LEU A 74 15.97 -8.59 9.54
N LYS A 75 16.84 -9.42 10.09
CA LYS A 75 17.44 -10.56 9.36
C LYS A 75 16.36 -11.53 8.88
N SER A 76 15.45 -11.94 9.76
CA SER A 76 14.33 -12.82 9.36
C SER A 76 13.37 -12.14 8.38
N SER A 77 13.19 -10.82 8.46
CA SER A 77 12.41 -10.06 7.47
C SER A 77 13.03 -10.11 6.08
N LEU A 78 14.35 -9.94 5.98
CA LEU A 78 15.10 -10.02 4.72
C LEU A 78 15.09 -11.44 4.14
N GLU A 79 15.23 -12.45 4.96
CA GLU A 79 15.14 -13.85 4.53
C GLU A 79 13.75 -14.16 3.96
N LEU A 80 12.67 -13.81 4.67
CA LEU A 80 11.30 -14.01 4.20
C LEU A 80 11.02 -13.22 2.91
N SER A 81 11.44 -11.97 2.81
CA SER A 81 11.24 -11.17 1.60
C SER A 81 11.97 -11.75 0.40
N SER A 82 13.18 -12.30 0.58
CA SER A 82 13.93 -12.92 -0.49
C SER A 82 13.28 -14.20 -1.07
N LEU A 83 12.45 -14.86 -0.25
CA LEU A 83 11.71 -16.08 -0.63
C LEU A 83 10.32 -15.77 -1.19
N ASN A 84 9.60 -14.84 -0.57
CA ASN A 84 8.15 -14.69 -0.76
C ASN A 84 7.74 -13.37 -1.44
N ASN A 85 8.64 -12.39 -1.55
CA ASN A 85 8.27 -11.11 -2.15
C ASN A 85 7.83 -11.29 -3.61
N VAL A 86 6.59 -10.89 -3.90
CA VAL A 86 5.94 -11.09 -5.20
C VAL A 86 6.71 -10.42 -6.34
N ASN A 87 7.20 -9.19 -6.14
CA ASN A 87 7.95 -8.46 -7.16
C ASN A 87 9.28 -9.17 -7.49
N LEU A 88 9.93 -9.74 -6.49
CA LEU A 88 11.14 -10.53 -6.70
C LEU A 88 10.86 -11.84 -7.44
N LEU A 89 9.74 -12.51 -7.12
CA LEU A 89 9.31 -13.71 -7.84
C LEU A 89 8.98 -13.41 -9.31
N ILE A 90 8.27 -12.31 -9.58
CA ILE A 90 8.00 -11.84 -10.94
C ILE A 90 9.32 -11.62 -11.70
N SER A 91 10.26 -10.87 -11.12
CA SER A 91 11.53 -10.58 -11.77
C SER A 91 12.39 -11.85 -12.02
N LYS A 92 12.30 -12.85 -11.14
CA LYS A 92 12.90 -14.18 -11.38
C LYS A 92 12.27 -14.89 -12.58
N LEU A 93 10.94 -14.89 -12.66
CA LEU A 93 10.22 -15.47 -13.79
C LEU A 93 10.53 -14.76 -15.11
N ASP A 94 10.60 -13.43 -15.12
CA ASP A 94 10.97 -12.64 -16.30
C ASP A 94 12.38 -13.00 -16.80
N TYR A 95 13.32 -13.22 -15.88
CA TYR A 95 14.65 -13.72 -16.26
C TYR A 95 14.57 -15.14 -16.84
N GLU A 96 13.80 -16.05 -16.25
CA GLU A 96 13.63 -17.41 -16.78
C GLU A 96 12.96 -17.39 -18.16
N ILE A 97 11.96 -16.53 -18.38
CA ILE A 97 11.33 -16.33 -19.69
C ILE A 97 12.40 -15.90 -20.70
N SER A 98 13.24 -14.91 -20.39
CA SER A 98 14.26 -14.43 -21.28
C SER A 98 15.32 -15.51 -21.64
N VAL A 99 15.60 -16.44 -20.71
CA VAL A 99 16.45 -17.61 -20.96
C VAL A 99 15.77 -18.56 -21.96
N LYS A 100 14.47 -18.81 -21.81
CA LYS A 100 13.69 -19.67 -22.72
C LYS A 100 13.55 -19.04 -24.11
N GLU A 101 13.33 -17.73 -24.19
CA GLU A 101 13.30 -16.97 -25.44
C GLU A 101 14.64 -17.10 -26.21
N LEU A 102 15.78 -17.01 -25.52
CA LEU A 102 17.07 -17.25 -26.15
C LEU A 102 17.18 -18.67 -26.71
N ASN A 103 16.67 -19.67 -26.01
CA ASN A 103 16.67 -21.06 -26.49
C ASN A 103 15.72 -21.24 -27.69
N ILE A 104 14.59 -20.54 -27.73
CA ILE A 104 13.67 -20.52 -28.88
C ILE A 104 14.40 -19.94 -30.11
N GLU A 105 15.07 -18.78 -29.94
CA GLU A 105 15.83 -18.19 -31.06
C GLU A 105 16.96 -19.11 -31.57
N ARG A 106 17.63 -19.82 -30.65
CA ARG A 106 18.65 -20.84 -31.04
C ARG A 106 18.02 -22.00 -31.79
N SER A 107 16.82 -22.47 -31.42
CA SER A 107 16.14 -23.56 -32.06
C SER A 107 15.73 -23.24 -33.50
N ARG A 108 15.61 -21.97 -33.88
CA ARG A 108 15.36 -21.54 -35.27
C ARG A 108 16.50 -21.86 -36.24
N LEU A 109 17.67 -22.22 -35.75
CA LEU A 109 18.76 -22.74 -36.57
C LEU A 109 18.58 -24.23 -36.93
N SER A 110 17.68 -24.91 -36.24
CA SER A 110 17.39 -26.33 -36.47
C SER A 110 16.42 -26.52 -37.62
N PRO A 111 16.47 -27.67 -38.32
CA PRO A 111 15.46 -28.02 -39.33
C PRO A 111 14.09 -28.18 -38.66
N SER A 112 13.03 -27.72 -39.34
CA SER A 112 11.63 -27.94 -38.95
C SER A 112 11.00 -28.92 -39.94
N ALA A 113 10.21 -29.89 -39.45
CA ALA A 113 9.43 -30.79 -40.24
C ALA A 113 7.94 -30.54 -40.01
N SER A 114 7.15 -30.49 -41.08
CA SER A 114 5.69 -30.37 -41.01
C SER A 114 5.03 -31.37 -41.95
N ILE A 115 3.92 -31.94 -41.50
CA ILE A 115 3.05 -32.77 -42.31
C ILE A 115 1.70 -32.07 -42.43
N LYS A 116 1.27 -31.82 -43.65
CA LYS A 116 -0.02 -31.23 -43.96
C LYS A 116 -0.87 -32.28 -44.68
N VAL A 117 -2.03 -32.59 -44.16
CA VAL A 117 -3.07 -33.39 -44.79
C VAL A 117 -4.20 -32.43 -45.16
N SER A 118 -4.60 -32.42 -46.42
CA SER A 118 -5.73 -31.61 -46.86
C SER A 118 -6.63 -32.42 -47.75
N LYS A 119 -7.95 -32.28 -47.52
CA LYS A 119 -9.01 -32.75 -48.39
C LYS A 119 -9.81 -31.51 -48.82
N SER A 120 -10.03 -31.40 -50.13
CA SER A 120 -10.82 -30.33 -50.72
C SER A 120 -11.86 -30.92 -51.65
N GLU A 121 -13.12 -30.62 -51.40
CA GLU A 121 -14.26 -30.97 -52.24
C GLU A 121 -14.78 -29.66 -52.84
N ASN A 122 -14.73 -29.55 -54.16
CA ASN A 122 -15.28 -28.42 -54.89
C ASN A 122 -16.43 -28.89 -55.78
N LYS A 123 -17.60 -28.25 -55.67
CA LYS A 123 -18.78 -28.45 -56.53
C LYS A 123 -18.87 -27.30 -57.49
N ASP A 124 -19.37 -27.56 -58.70
CA ASP A 124 -19.48 -26.59 -59.80
C ASP A 124 -18.13 -25.88 -60.12
N PHE A 125 -17.04 -26.67 -60.20
CA PHE A 125 -15.69 -26.17 -60.39
C PHE A 125 -15.49 -25.48 -61.73
N SER A 126 -16.13 -25.99 -62.80
CA SER A 126 -16.18 -25.36 -64.15
C SER A 126 -17.34 -25.89 -64.95
N SER A 127 -17.63 -25.25 -66.10
CA SER A 127 -18.73 -25.68 -67.02
C SER A 127 -18.57 -27.09 -67.57
N THR A 128 -17.43 -27.76 -67.38
CA THR A 128 -17.09 -29.10 -67.85
C THR A 128 -16.74 -30.08 -66.72
N ILE A 129 -16.53 -29.62 -65.49
CA ILE A 129 -16.17 -30.43 -64.32
C ILE A 129 -17.10 -30.05 -63.17
N ASP A 130 -18.01 -30.95 -62.86
CA ASP A 130 -19.11 -30.75 -61.90
C ASP A 130 -18.64 -30.90 -60.43
N GLU A 131 -17.69 -31.81 -60.15
CA GLU A 131 -17.19 -32.10 -58.82
C GLU A 131 -15.70 -32.47 -58.87
N THR A 132 -14.91 -31.95 -57.93
CA THR A 132 -13.50 -32.30 -57.79
C THR A 132 -13.22 -32.60 -56.33
N ASP A 133 -12.76 -33.82 -56.09
CA ASP A 133 -12.27 -34.30 -54.79
C ASP A 133 -10.73 -34.41 -54.83
N ASP A 134 -10.07 -33.56 -54.09
CA ASP A 134 -8.60 -33.58 -53.97
C ASP A 134 -8.19 -33.98 -52.56
N GLU A 135 -7.46 -35.05 -52.43
CA GLU A 135 -6.81 -35.47 -51.20
C GLU A 135 -5.29 -35.36 -51.36
N SER A 136 -4.63 -34.60 -50.46
CA SER A 136 -3.18 -34.47 -50.52
C SER A 136 -2.52 -34.64 -49.15
N VAL A 137 -1.39 -35.34 -49.14
CA VAL A 137 -0.50 -35.47 -47.98
C VAL A 137 0.85 -34.90 -48.39
N GLN A 138 1.26 -33.82 -47.70
CA GLN A 138 2.52 -33.13 -47.96
C GLN A 138 3.41 -33.19 -46.74
N ALA A 139 4.61 -33.76 -46.83
CA ALA A 139 5.66 -33.69 -45.81
C ALA A 139 6.71 -32.68 -46.29
N THR A 140 6.97 -31.68 -45.47
CA THR A 140 7.95 -30.60 -45.78
C THR A 140 9.00 -30.51 -44.68
N ILE A 141 10.27 -30.59 -45.05
CA ILE A 141 11.42 -30.30 -44.17
C ILE A 141 12.04 -28.99 -44.63
N THR A 142 12.13 -28.04 -43.72
CA THR A 142 12.72 -26.73 -43.99
C THR A 142 13.91 -26.48 -43.05
N TRP A 143 15.10 -26.26 -43.62
CA TRP A 143 16.30 -25.95 -42.88
C TRP A 143 16.85 -24.56 -43.29
N PRO A 144 16.78 -23.54 -42.39
CA PRO A 144 17.20 -22.21 -42.75
C PRO A 144 18.72 -22.03 -42.59
N ILE A 145 19.52 -22.54 -43.55
CA ILE A 145 20.99 -22.53 -43.53
C ILE A 145 21.52 -21.11 -43.71
N LEU A 146 20.92 -20.32 -44.59
CA LEU A 146 21.39 -18.96 -44.90
C LEU A 146 20.20 -18.00 -45.01
N LYS A 147 20.09 -17.04 -44.05
CA LYS A 147 19.05 -16.00 -44.03
C LYS A 147 19.66 -14.59 -43.84
N GLY A 148 20.70 -14.26 -44.62
CA GLY A 148 21.31 -12.93 -44.59
C GLY A 148 21.74 -12.42 -43.22
N GLY A 149 22.07 -13.31 -42.27
CA GLY A 149 22.46 -12.95 -40.91
C GLY A 149 21.29 -12.69 -39.92
N GLU A 150 20.03 -12.82 -40.34
CA GLU A 150 18.84 -12.60 -39.51
C GLU A 150 18.84 -13.45 -38.23
N ASN A 151 19.06 -14.75 -38.37
CA ASN A 151 19.07 -15.68 -37.24
C ASN A 151 20.17 -15.34 -36.21
N ILE A 152 21.37 -14.98 -36.70
CA ILE A 152 22.49 -14.62 -35.80
C ILE A 152 22.19 -13.31 -35.06
N SER A 153 21.60 -12.33 -35.75
CA SER A 153 21.21 -11.05 -35.16
C SER A 153 20.09 -11.22 -34.14
N SER A 154 19.11 -12.08 -34.41
CA SER A 154 18.02 -12.42 -33.47
C SER A 154 18.54 -13.10 -32.21
N ILE A 155 19.47 -14.07 -32.34
CA ILE A 155 20.13 -14.72 -31.20
C ILE A 155 20.93 -13.70 -30.37
N LYS A 156 21.70 -12.81 -31.01
CA LYS A 156 22.42 -11.73 -30.29
C LYS A 156 21.45 -10.82 -29.55
N LYS A 157 20.37 -10.36 -30.18
CA LYS A 157 19.31 -9.57 -29.57
C LYS A 157 18.73 -10.25 -28.35
N SER A 158 18.34 -11.53 -28.46
CA SER A 158 17.78 -12.30 -27.35
C SER A 158 18.81 -12.53 -26.23
N SER A 159 20.11 -12.69 -26.58
CA SER A 159 21.19 -12.76 -25.59
C SER A 159 21.34 -11.47 -24.78
N PHE A 160 21.25 -10.30 -25.42
CA PHE A 160 21.27 -9.03 -24.73
C PHE A 160 20.01 -8.80 -23.88
N ASN A 161 18.84 -9.24 -24.35
CA ASN A 161 17.60 -9.20 -23.57
C ASN A 161 17.72 -10.06 -22.29
N LYS A 162 18.30 -11.27 -22.40
CA LYS A 162 18.59 -12.11 -21.23
C LYS A 162 19.53 -11.42 -20.24
N GLU A 163 20.59 -10.78 -20.72
CA GLU A 163 21.53 -10.05 -19.84
C GLU A 163 20.83 -8.85 -19.18
N ARG A 164 20.03 -8.10 -19.91
CA ARG A 164 19.18 -7.03 -19.36
C ARG A 164 18.25 -7.55 -18.26
N ALA A 165 17.55 -8.66 -18.49
CA ALA A 165 16.64 -9.26 -17.50
C ALA A 165 17.40 -9.70 -16.24
N LYS A 166 18.64 -10.22 -16.39
CA LYS A 166 19.51 -10.57 -15.25
C LYS A 166 19.92 -9.33 -14.44
N LEU A 167 20.25 -8.23 -15.10
CA LEU A 167 20.59 -6.97 -14.42
C LEU A 167 19.38 -6.40 -13.68
N LEU A 168 18.19 -6.42 -14.29
CA LEU A 168 16.93 -6.01 -13.64
C LEU A 168 16.61 -6.88 -12.43
N LEU A 169 16.82 -8.19 -12.51
CA LEU A 169 16.65 -9.08 -11.35
C LEU A 169 17.59 -8.70 -10.20
N ASN A 170 18.85 -8.39 -10.49
CA ASN A 170 19.81 -7.97 -9.47
C ASN A 170 19.41 -6.61 -8.85
N ASP A 171 18.97 -5.65 -9.67
CA ASP A 171 18.46 -4.37 -9.21
C ASP A 171 17.25 -4.55 -8.31
N THR A 172 16.28 -5.38 -8.74
CA THR A 172 15.09 -5.72 -7.94
C THR A 172 15.49 -6.33 -6.59
N LYS A 173 16.50 -7.20 -6.52
CA LYS A 173 17.00 -7.75 -5.24
C LYS A 173 17.49 -6.66 -4.30
N ILE A 174 18.28 -5.73 -4.81
CA ILE A 174 18.82 -4.61 -4.02
C ILE A 174 17.67 -3.73 -3.53
N LEU A 175 16.74 -3.39 -4.42
CA LEU A 175 15.57 -2.59 -4.09
C LEU A 175 14.73 -3.24 -2.98
N ILE A 176 14.38 -4.52 -3.12
CA ILE A 176 13.58 -5.27 -2.13
C ILE A 176 14.29 -5.33 -0.78
N ASN A 177 15.61 -5.53 -0.74
CA ASN A 177 16.36 -5.49 0.52
C ASN A 177 16.28 -4.12 1.20
N SER A 178 16.41 -3.03 0.42
CA SER A 178 16.26 -1.67 0.93
C SER A 178 14.86 -1.39 1.43
N GLU A 179 13.84 -1.72 0.65
CA GLU A 179 12.43 -1.53 1.01
C GLU A 179 12.02 -2.35 2.24
N THR A 180 12.51 -3.60 2.36
CA THR A 180 12.28 -4.44 3.54
C THR A 180 12.91 -3.82 4.78
N SER A 181 14.14 -3.31 4.68
CA SER A 181 14.83 -2.64 5.78
C SER A 181 14.10 -1.36 6.21
N ASN A 182 13.61 -0.58 5.25
CA ASN A 182 12.83 0.62 5.51
C ASN A 182 11.48 0.29 6.18
N SER A 183 10.77 -0.72 5.68
CA SER A 183 9.49 -1.16 6.27
C SER A 183 9.67 -1.70 7.69
N TRP A 184 10.74 -2.45 7.94
CA TRP A 184 11.10 -2.91 9.28
C TRP A 184 11.40 -1.74 10.23
N SER A 185 12.21 -0.78 9.78
CA SER A 185 12.54 0.41 10.57
C SER A 185 11.30 1.25 10.88
N LYS A 186 10.39 1.42 9.89
CA LYS A 186 9.11 2.10 10.05
C LYS A 186 8.21 1.39 11.07
N TYR A 187 8.13 0.05 11.01
CA TYR A 187 7.39 -0.74 11.98
C TYR A 187 7.93 -0.56 13.41
N GLN A 188 9.26 -0.61 13.62
CA GLN A 188 9.86 -0.40 14.94
C GLN A 188 9.66 1.03 15.44
N SER A 189 9.83 2.01 14.56
CA SER A 189 9.61 3.43 14.88
C SER A 189 8.15 3.68 15.26
N SER A 190 7.18 3.21 14.49
CA SER A 190 5.75 3.41 14.76
C SER A 190 5.32 2.75 16.09
N LYS A 191 5.89 1.59 16.44
CA LYS A 191 5.69 0.95 17.74
C LYS A 191 6.18 1.83 18.90
N SER A 192 7.36 2.42 18.74
CA SER A 192 7.94 3.32 19.76
C SER A 192 7.16 4.62 19.88
N VAL A 193 6.73 5.21 18.75
CA VAL A 193 5.88 6.40 18.71
C VAL A 193 4.54 6.14 19.37
N LEU A 194 3.92 4.98 19.13
CA LEU A 194 2.66 4.60 19.80
C LEU A 194 2.80 4.57 21.32
N ASN A 195 3.87 3.98 21.84
CA ASN A 195 4.12 3.95 23.28
C ASN A 195 4.37 5.36 23.86
N ALA A 196 5.14 6.19 23.16
CA ALA A 196 5.43 7.55 23.58
C ALA A 196 4.17 8.43 23.59
N THR A 197 3.34 8.35 22.54
CA THR A 197 2.09 9.13 22.45
C THR A 197 1.04 8.65 23.47
N LYS A 198 1.03 7.37 23.82
CA LYS A 198 0.21 6.85 24.92
C LYS A 198 0.60 7.46 26.26
N SER A 199 1.90 7.53 26.56
CA SER A 199 2.40 8.19 27.77
C SER A 199 2.10 9.67 27.77
N GLN A 200 2.24 10.34 26.63
CA GLN A 200 1.89 11.76 26.45
C GLN A 200 0.40 12.00 26.71
N LEU A 201 -0.48 11.14 26.19
CA LEU A 201 -1.92 11.22 26.41
C LEU A 201 -2.25 11.11 27.90
N ASN A 202 -1.73 10.11 28.59
CA ASN A 202 -1.97 9.91 30.02
C ASN A 202 -1.51 11.15 30.83
N ALA A 203 -0.34 11.70 30.53
CA ALA A 203 0.16 12.90 31.21
C ALA A 203 -0.73 14.13 30.92
N ALA A 204 -1.17 14.29 29.69
CA ALA A 204 -2.06 15.40 29.31
C ALA A 204 -3.46 15.28 29.95
N GLU A 205 -3.97 14.06 30.16
CA GLU A 205 -5.24 13.81 30.86
C GLU A 205 -5.13 14.23 32.34
N ILE A 206 -4.09 13.79 33.03
CA ILE A 206 -3.84 14.14 34.44
C ILE A 206 -3.65 15.67 34.58
N ALA A 207 -2.86 16.28 33.71
CA ALA A 207 -2.62 17.73 33.75
C ALA A 207 -3.90 18.55 33.50
N ASN A 208 -4.70 18.15 32.51
CA ASN A 208 -5.96 18.84 32.22
C ASN A 208 -6.99 18.68 33.33
N GLU A 209 -7.08 17.50 33.95
CA GLU A 209 -7.96 17.27 35.11
C GLU A 209 -7.53 18.15 36.27
N GLY A 210 -6.24 18.17 36.65
CA GLY A 210 -5.70 18.98 37.74
C GLY A 210 -5.93 20.48 37.52
N ILE A 211 -5.57 21.03 36.34
CA ILE A 211 -5.76 22.44 36.01
C ILE A 211 -7.25 22.82 36.03
N THR A 212 -8.14 21.92 35.55
CA THR A 212 -9.59 22.20 35.55
C THR A 212 -10.13 22.24 36.99
N LEU A 213 -9.75 21.29 37.85
CA LEU A 213 -10.15 21.24 39.25
C LEU A 213 -9.67 22.45 40.03
N GLU A 214 -8.40 22.85 39.85
CA GLU A 214 -7.82 24.06 40.47
C GLU A 214 -8.55 25.33 40.02
N TYR A 215 -8.88 25.45 38.74
CA TYR A 215 -9.64 26.58 38.20
C TYR A 215 -11.06 26.65 38.77
N ASP A 216 -11.77 25.53 38.82
CA ASP A 216 -13.16 25.44 39.33
C ASP A 216 -13.22 25.67 40.84
N SER A 217 -12.17 25.37 41.61
CA SER A 217 -12.06 25.62 43.04
C SER A 217 -11.74 27.08 43.40
N GLY A 218 -11.57 27.96 42.41
CA GLY A 218 -11.26 29.36 42.64
C GLY A 218 -9.78 29.62 42.98
N SER A 219 -8.90 28.69 42.66
CA SER A 219 -7.44 28.83 42.78
C SER A 219 -6.89 29.89 41.80
N THR A 220 -5.58 30.15 41.89
CA THR A 220 -4.87 31.15 41.07
C THR A 220 -4.77 30.83 39.58
N ARG A 221 -5.39 29.76 39.10
CA ARG A 221 -5.39 29.36 37.68
C ARG A 221 -6.22 30.28 36.81
N THR A 222 -5.70 30.57 35.62
CA THR A 222 -6.32 31.46 34.64
C THR A 222 -7.16 30.71 33.62
N THR A 223 -8.14 31.37 33.02
CA THR A 223 -8.91 30.84 31.87
C THR A 223 -7.99 30.41 30.75
N LEU A 224 -6.91 31.12 30.48
CA LEU A 224 -5.90 30.80 29.46
C LEU A 224 -5.25 29.43 29.73
N GLU A 225 -4.86 29.14 30.98
CA GLU A 225 -4.25 27.85 31.33
C GLU A 225 -5.21 26.66 31.10
N VAL A 226 -6.50 26.85 31.42
CA VAL A 226 -7.53 25.83 31.13
C VAL A 226 -7.70 25.60 29.63
N ILE A 227 -7.76 26.68 28.83
CA ILE A 227 -7.84 26.57 27.36
C ILE A 227 -6.61 25.84 26.78
N GLN A 228 -5.43 26.23 27.25
CA GLN A 228 -4.16 25.62 26.82
C GLN A 228 -4.10 24.14 27.19
N SER A 229 -4.47 23.76 28.41
CA SER A 229 -4.45 22.35 28.86
C SER A 229 -5.43 21.47 28.05
N ARG A 230 -6.63 22.01 27.75
CA ARG A 230 -7.61 21.33 26.88
C ARG A 230 -7.11 21.18 25.45
N SER A 231 -6.43 22.20 24.91
CA SER A 231 -5.82 22.11 23.58
C SER A 231 -4.72 21.03 23.54
N LEU A 232 -3.83 21.01 24.53
CA LEU A 232 -2.78 19.99 24.66
C LEU A 232 -3.36 18.59 24.80
N LEU A 233 -4.42 18.40 25.58
CA LEU A 233 -5.11 17.12 25.69
C LEU A 233 -5.72 16.69 24.36
N LEU A 234 -6.40 17.60 23.65
CA LEU A 234 -6.97 17.31 22.33
C LEU A 234 -5.88 16.90 21.33
N ASP A 235 -4.78 17.64 21.29
CA ASP A 235 -3.65 17.35 20.37
C ASP A 235 -2.97 16.02 20.74
N ALA A 236 -2.88 15.68 22.04
CA ALA A 236 -2.37 14.38 22.50
C ALA A 236 -3.30 13.23 22.09
N ARG A 237 -4.62 13.39 22.20
CA ARG A 237 -5.61 12.40 21.73
C ARG A 237 -5.55 12.16 20.23
N ILE A 238 -5.43 13.23 19.45
CA ILE A 238 -5.28 13.15 18.01
C ILE A 238 -3.98 12.44 17.64
N SER A 239 -2.88 12.78 18.31
CA SER A 239 -1.55 12.18 18.08
C SER A 239 -1.55 10.71 18.42
N PHE A 240 -2.17 10.30 19.53
CA PHE A 240 -2.30 8.88 19.89
C PHE A 240 -3.15 8.11 18.86
N ALA A 241 -4.31 8.61 18.46
CA ALA A 241 -5.16 7.96 17.45
C ALA A 241 -4.45 7.83 16.08
N ARG A 242 -3.65 8.82 15.70
CA ARG A 242 -2.79 8.74 14.50
C ARG A 242 -1.70 7.68 14.66
N ALA A 243 -1.04 7.64 15.80
CA ALA A 243 0.00 6.64 16.08
C ALA A 243 -0.55 5.21 16.08
N GLU A 244 -1.77 4.97 16.60
CA GLU A 244 -2.46 3.67 16.51
C GLU A 244 -2.68 3.25 15.06
N ARG A 245 -3.21 4.16 14.22
CA ARG A 245 -3.39 3.91 12.79
C ARG A 245 -2.05 3.64 12.10
N ASP A 246 -1.04 4.47 12.33
CA ASP A 246 0.26 4.38 11.66
C ASP A 246 1.01 3.10 12.06
N PHE A 247 0.87 2.66 13.31
CA PHE A 247 1.39 1.37 13.76
C PHE A 247 0.69 0.21 13.04
N MET A 248 -0.65 0.24 12.94
CA MET A 248 -1.41 -0.77 12.21
C MET A 248 -0.99 -0.82 10.73
N VAL A 249 -0.96 0.33 10.05
CA VAL A 249 -0.55 0.42 8.64
C VAL A 249 0.88 -0.13 8.44
N SER A 250 1.82 0.20 9.35
CA SER A 250 3.20 -0.27 9.25
C SER A 250 3.33 -1.79 9.37
N GLN A 251 2.46 -2.46 10.13
CA GLN A 251 2.40 -3.92 10.20
C GLN A 251 1.98 -4.52 8.85
N PHE A 252 0.94 -3.98 8.22
CA PHE A 252 0.50 -4.44 6.90
C PHE A 252 1.53 -4.14 5.80
N GLU A 253 2.19 -3.00 5.85
CA GLU A 253 3.27 -2.66 4.91
C GLU A 253 4.43 -3.64 5.03
N LEU A 254 4.84 -4.00 6.25
CA LEU A 254 5.86 -5.00 6.48
C LEU A 254 5.41 -6.39 5.99
N ALA A 255 4.19 -6.82 6.33
CA ALA A 255 3.62 -8.09 5.88
C ALA A 255 3.55 -8.20 4.34
N LYS A 256 3.17 -7.10 3.68
CA LYS A 256 3.20 -6.99 2.21
C LYS A 256 4.62 -7.14 1.67
N GLN A 257 5.58 -6.45 2.27
CA GLN A 257 6.97 -6.43 1.79
C GLN A 257 7.66 -7.78 1.96
N ILE A 258 7.38 -8.51 3.05
CA ILE A 258 7.89 -9.88 3.25
C ILE A 258 7.08 -10.96 2.50
N GLY A 259 5.98 -10.59 1.83
CA GLY A 259 5.17 -11.51 1.03
C GLY A 259 4.29 -12.47 1.82
N THR A 260 3.98 -12.15 3.09
CA THR A 260 3.12 -12.98 3.97
C THR A 260 1.67 -12.48 4.01
N LEU A 261 1.38 -11.33 3.41
CA LEU A 261 0.04 -10.79 3.38
C LEU A 261 -0.85 -11.58 2.42
N SER A 262 -1.79 -12.33 2.96
CA SER A 262 -2.78 -13.10 2.20
C SER A 262 -4.17 -12.93 2.80
N PRO A 263 -5.28 -13.18 2.07
CA PRO A 263 -6.62 -13.16 2.67
C PRO A 263 -6.78 -14.11 3.87
N LYS A 264 -6.01 -15.20 3.90
CA LYS A 264 -6.01 -16.16 5.02
C LYS A 264 -5.27 -15.65 6.26
N SER A 265 -4.38 -14.68 6.12
CA SER A 265 -3.65 -14.09 7.25
C SER A 265 -4.45 -12.99 7.95
N LEU A 266 -5.66 -12.66 7.45
CA LEU A 266 -6.56 -11.65 7.99
C LEU A 266 -7.69 -12.26 8.83
N ASN A 267 -7.85 -13.58 8.81
CA ASN A 267 -8.75 -14.36 9.64
C ASN A 267 -7.94 -15.01 10.77
#